data_631b4a6d27d971da8f7258ea036d9302
#
_entry.id   631b4a6d27d971da8f7258ea036d9302
#
_cell.length_a   1.000
_cell.length_b   1.000
_cell.length_c   1.000
_cell.angle_alpha   90.00
_cell.angle_beta   90.00
_cell.angle_gamma   90.00
#
_symmetry.space_group_name_H-M   'P 1'
#
loop_
_entity.id
_entity.type
_entity.pdbx_description
1 polymer ?
#
loop_
_entity_poly.entity_id
_entity_poly.type
_entity_poly.pdbx_seq_one_letter_code
_entity_poly.pdbx_strand_id
1 'polypeptide(L)'
;MKIRKVTAADLKLGMLIPWNVYGENGALLVRKGHMIASANQIDYLVERGSFEDHSGQHEAPREPDSALRKLNAASLELHALLQAVSQRAAPPDLRRRLDDVALLVTDAVAVNADVAVATILHNQRAAPYAVRHCIDTAVVAQLLAKAKQLSPEETASLTLAALTMNVAMLEQHQRMQDSRLELSAADRAVVQAHPEAGVQLLRLAGIADQAWLDCILHHHENEDGSGYPLRKSGAQIPPLARLLALADRYCARVAERAWRKTMTPHAALRDLLLESNVTVDGNLAALLIRELGIYPIGTYVRLINGEIGVVSRRGLQSTTPHVESVIGPRGAPLEVFLQRDTRAELHGIREVLSHAQLATLQAPPLRMEQVWGRSAAV
;
A
#
# COMPACT_ATOMS: atom_id res chain seq x y z
N MET A 1 -11.08 -16.63 -37.82
CA MET A 1 -11.38 -17.63 -36.79
C MET A 1 -11.06 -19.00 -37.35
N LYS A 2 -10.09 -19.73 -36.80
CA LYS A 2 -9.78 -21.11 -37.19
C LYS A 2 -10.43 -22.06 -36.17
N ILE A 3 -11.30 -22.94 -36.66
CA ILE A 3 -11.82 -24.04 -35.82
C ILE A 3 -10.76 -25.14 -35.79
N ARG A 4 -10.35 -25.59 -34.61
CA ARG A 4 -9.39 -26.67 -34.38
C ARG A 4 -10.04 -27.82 -33.63
N LYS A 5 -9.72 -29.07 -34.01
CA LYS A 5 -10.12 -30.25 -33.23
C LYS A 5 -9.38 -30.27 -31.89
N VAL A 6 -10.07 -30.70 -30.85
CA VAL A 6 -9.47 -30.96 -29.53
C VAL A 6 -8.52 -32.15 -29.65
N THR A 7 -7.33 -32.04 -29.06
CA THR A 7 -6.36 -33.13 -29.01
C THR A 7 -6.09 -33.53 -27.55
N ALA A 8 -5.53 -34.72 -27.34
CA ALA A 8 -5.15 -35.18 -25.98
C ALA A 8 -4.12 -34.27 -25.30
N ALA A 9 -3.31 -33.53 -26.09
CA ALA A 9 -2.34 -32.57 -25.57
C ALA A 9 -2.99 -31.30 -25.01
N ASP A 10 -4.22 -30.99 -25.44
CA ASP A 10 -4.96 -29.78 -25.02
C ASP A 10 -5.66 -29.96 -23.66
N LEU A 11 -5.82 -31.20 -23.16
CA LEU A 11 -6.63 -31.55 -22.01
C LEU A 11 -5.83 -32.32 -20.94
N LYS A 12 -6.10 -32.01 -19.67
CA LYS A 12 -5.55 -32.76 -18.52
C LYS A 12 -6.61 -32.97 -17.46
N LEU A 13 -6.57 -34.08 -16.75
CA LEU A 13 -7.46 -34.36 -15.63
C LEU A 13 -7.30 -33.27 -14.55
N GLY A 14 -8.43 -32.72 -14.06
CA GLY A 14 -8.45 -31.61 -13.11
C GLY A 14 -8.27 -30.21 -13.72
N MET A 15 -8.06 -30.09 -15.02
CA MET A 15 -7.91 -28.82 -15.71
C MET A 15 -9.27 -28.13 -15.93
N LEU A 16 -9.31 -26.80 -15.79
CA LEU A 16 -10.43 -25.98 -16.25
C LEU A 16 -10.27 -25.68 -17.74
N ILE A 17 -11.25 -26.07 -18.57
CA ILE A 17 -11.22 -25.86 -20.04
C ILE A 17 -11.22 -24.34 -20.32
N PRO A 18 -10.23 -23.78 -21.04
CA PRO A 18 -10.13 -22.32 -21.24
C PRO A 18 -10.99 -21.78 -22.38
N TRP A 19 -11.70 -22.64 -23.13
CA TRP A 19 -12.56 -22.30 -24.27
C TRP A 19 -13.86 -23.12 -24.26
N ASN A 20 -14.85 -22.71 -25.07
CA ASN A 20 -16.03 -23.53 -25.34
C ASN A 20 -15.67 -24.65 -26.33
N VAL A 21 -16.14 -25.86 -26.09
CA VAL A 21 -15.96 -27.02 -27.00
C VAL A 21 -17.29 -27.32 -27.68
N TYR A 22 -17.27 -27.44 -28.99
CA TYR A 22 -18.43 -27.68 -29.82
C TYR A 22 -18.30 -29.03 -30.57
N GLY A 23 -19.37 -29.72 -30.76
CA GLY A 23 -19.45 -30.93 -31.57
C GLY A 23 -19.48 -30.61 -33.08
N GLU A 24 -19.38 -31.65 -33.93
CA GLU A 24 -19.37 -31.53 -35.40
C GLU A 24 -20.66 -30.88 -35.94
N ASN A 25 -21.77 -31.02 -35.20
CA ASN A 25 -23.06 -30.38 -35.51
C ASN A 25 -23.21 -28.95 -34.95
N GLY A 26 -22.15 -28.36 -34.40
CA GLY A 26 -22.16 -27.04 -33.76
C GLY A 26 -22.81 -27.00 -32.39
N ALA A 27 -23.23 -28.14 -31.83
CA ALA A 27 -23.76 -28.18 -30.46
C ALA A 27 -22.68 -27.95 -29.44
N LEU A 28 -22.94 -27.12 -28.39
CA LEU A 28 -22.01 -26.90 -27.32
C LEU A 28 -21.90 -28.16 -26.46
N LEU A 29 -20.71 -28.79 -26.44
CA LEU A 29 -20.44 -29.97 -25.64
C LEU A 29 -20.01 -29.60 -24.21
N VAL A 30 -19.12 -28.60 -24.08
CA VAL A 30 -18.61 -28.16 -22.77
C VAL A 30 -18.35 -26.65 -22.82
N ARG A 31 -18.71 -25.95 -21.73
CA ARG A 31 -18.43 -24.50 -21.59
C ARG A 31 -17.03 -24.24 -21.06
N LYS A 32 -16.47 -23.11 -21.47
CA LYS A 32 -15.28 -22.51 -20.82
C LYS A 32 -15.45 -22.48 -19.29
N GLY A 33 -14.39 -22.88 -18.56
CA GLY A 33 -14.38 -22.95 -17.10
C GLY A 33 -14.89 -24.28 -16.51
N HIS A 34 -15.31 -25.23 -17.35
CA HIS A 34 -15.66 -26.57 -16.87
C HIS A 34 -14.43 -27.36 -16.50
N MET A 35 -14.45 -28.05 -15.34
CA MET A 35 -13.35 -28.89 -14.87
C MET A 35 -13.48 -30.30 -15.44
N ILE A 36 -12.38 -30.82 -15.98
CA ILE A 36 -12.30 -32.19 -16.48
C ILE A 36 -12.24 -33.16 -15.31
N ALA A 37 -13.29 -33.95 -15.11
CA ALA A 37 -13.43 -34.82 -13.96
C ALA A 37 -12.98 -36.28 -14.22
N SER A 38 -12.85 -36.72 -15.47
CA SER A 38 -12.51 -38.11 -15.80
C SER A 38 -11.74 -38.25 -17.13
N ALA A 39 -10.98 -39.35 -17.28
CA ALA A 39 -10.30 -39.70 -18.53
C ALA A 39 -11.30 -39.92 -19.67
N ASN A 40 -12.45 -40.57 -19.41
CA ASN A 40 -13.50 -40.78 -20.40
C ASN A 40 -14.03 -39.47 -20.98
N GLN A 41 -14.05 -38.39 -20.17
CA GLN A 41 -14.44 -37.06 -20.66
C GLN A 41 -13.39 -36.47 -21.61
N ILE A 42 -12.10 -36.74 -21.37
CA ILE A 42 -11.01 -36.36 -22.30
C ILE A 42 -11.21 -37.09 -23.62
N ASP A 43 -11.38 -38.41 -23.60
CA ASP A 43 -11.54 -39.25 -24.79
C ASP A 43 -12.75 -38.78 -25.62
N TYR A 44 -13.88 -38.52 -24.97
CA TYR A 44 -15.09 -38.02 -25.62
C TYR A 44 -14.89 -36.66 -26.30
N LEU A 45 -14.17 -35.74 -25.63
CA LEU A 45 -13.91 -34.39 -26.18
C LEU A 45 -12.85 -34.43 -27.30
N VAL A 46 -11.87 -35.34 -27.26
CA VAL A 46 -10.90 -35.53 -28.34
C VAL A 46 -11.56 -36.15 -29.58
N GLU A 47 -12.48 -37.09 -29.39
CA GLU A 47 -13.18 -37.73 -30.48
C GLU A 47 -14.12 -36.77 -31.24
N ARG A 48 -14.87 -35.93 -30.51
CA ARG A 48 -16.01 -35.19 -31.06
C ARG A 48 -15.90 -33.67 -30.93
N GLY A 49 -14.93 -33.15 -30.17
CA GLY A 49 -14.83 -31.75 -29.83
C GLY A 49 -13.98 -30.94 -30.82
N SER A 50 -14.45 -29.75 -31.11
CA SER A 50 -13.69 -28.69 -31.77
C SER A 50 -13.86 -27.39 -31.01
N PHE A 51 -12.91 -26.48 -31.09
CA PHE A 51 -12.97 -25.17 -30.49
C PHE A 51 -12.45 -24.10 -31.42
N GLU A 52 -12.87 -22.86 -31.20
CA GLU A 52 -12.34 -21.72 -31.91
C GLU A 52 -10.91 -21.45 -31.43
N ASP A 53 -9.94 -21.66 -32.30
CA ASP A 53 -8.54 -21.43 -32.00
C ASP A 53 -8.22 -19.93 -32.11
N HIS A 54 -8.04 -19.31 -30.97
CA HIS A 54 -7.56 -17.94 -30.83
C HIS A 54 -6.03 -17.89 -30.66
N SER A 55 -5.30 -18.95 -31.03
CA SER A 55 -3.85 -19.09 -30.85
C SER A 55 -2.97 -18.07 -31.60
N GLY A 56 -3.58 -17.14 -32.34
CA GLY A 56 -2.90 -15.95 -32.88
C GLY A 56 -2.80 -14.78 -31.87
N GLN A 57 -3.40 -14.89 -30.70
CA GLN A 57 -3.39 -13.87 -29.64
C GLN A 57 -3.25 -14.48 -28.23
N HIS A 58 -2.43 -15.51 -28.06
CA HIS A 58 -1.96 -15.85 -26.73
C HIS A 58 -0.88 -14.85 -26.32
N GLU A 59 -1.27 -13.65 -25.88
CA GLU A 59 -0.60 -13.07 -24.75
C GLU A 59 -0.64 -14.13 -23.64
N ALA A 60 0.53 -14.53 -23.12
CA ALA A 60 0.59 -15.32 -21.90
C ALA A 60 -0.41 -14.68 -20.92
N PRO A 61 -1.20 -15.47 -20.13
CA PRO A 61 -2.17 -14.89 -19.26
C PRO A 61 -1.45 -13.82 -18.44
N ARG A 62 -1.76 -12.55 -18.72
CA ARG A 62 -1.20 -11.44 -17.96
C ARG A 62 -1.56 -11.75 -16.53
N GLU A 63 -0.55 -11.93 -15.70
CA GLU A 63 -0.80 -12.04 -14.27
C GLU A 63 -1.69 -10.86 -13.86
N PRO A 64 -2.78 -11.12 -13.11
CA PRO A 64 -3.69 -10.05 -12.75
C PRO A 64 -2.90 -8.95 -12.03
N ASP A 65 -3.15 -7.71 -12.39
CA ASP A 65 -2.49 -6.56 -11.77
C ASP A 65 -2.69 -6.59 -10.25
N SER A 66 -1.59 -6.60 -9.50
CA SER A 66 -1.57 -6.59 -8.04
C SER A 66 -0.91 -5.33 -7.50
N ALA A 67 -1.66 -4.55 -6.72
CA ALA A 67 -1.13 -3.38 -6.02
C ALA A 67 0.00 -3.77 -5.05
N LEU A 68 -0.17 -4.88 -4.33
CA LEU A 68 0.84 -5.39 -3.39
C LEU A 68 2.14 -5.76 -4.11
N ARG A 69 2.06 -6.48 -5.26
CA ARG A 69 3.24 -6.87 -6.04
C ARG A 69 3.99 -5.64 -6.58
N LYS A 70 3.26 -4.63 -7.08
CA LYS A 70 3.84 -3.37 -7.52
C LYS A 70 4.59 -2.64 -6.40
N LEU A 71 4.01 -2.56 -5.19
CA LEU A 71 4.66 -1.93 -4.04
C LEU A 71 5.88 -2.73 -3.54
N ASN A 72 5.83 -4.07 -3.61
CA ASN A 72 6.99 -4.90 -3.29
C ASN A 72 8.14 -4.69 -4.29
N ALA A 73 7.83 -4.62 -5.58
CA ALA A 73 8.82 -4.32 -6.62
C ALA A 73 9.41 -2.91 -6.43
N ALA A 74 8.55 -1.91 -6.16
CA ALA A 74 8.98 -0.55 -5.84
C ALA A 74 9.92 -0.53 -4.62
N SER A 75 9.60 -1.28 -3.57
CA SER A 75 10.42 -1.35 -2.35
C SER A 75 11.80 -1.95 -2.61
N LEU A 76 11.87 -3.02 -3.41
CA LEU A 76 13.14 -3.67 -3.76
C LEU A 76 14.05 -2.73 -4.54
N GLU A 77 13.52 -2.11 -5.58
CA GLU A 77 14.28 -1.17 -6.43
C GLU A 77 14.69 0.08 -5.66
N LEU A 78 13.77 0.66 -4.88
CA LEU A 78 14.04 1.83 -4.05
C LEU A 78 15.16 1.56 -3.05
N HIS A 79 15.19 0.39 -2.41
CA HIS A 79 16.25 0.03 -1.46
C HIS A 79 17.64 0.13 -2.10
N ALA A 80 17.82 -0.47 -3.29
CA ALA A 80 19.09 -0.41 -4.00
C ALA A 80 19.48 1.02 -4.38
N LEU A 81 18.52 1.84 -4.84
CA LEU A 81 18.78 3.24 -5.21
C LEU A 81 19.14 4.10 -4.01
N LEU A 82 18.40 4.00 -2.90
CA LEU A 82 18.70 4.78 -1.70
C LEU A 82 20.06 4.42 -1.10
N GLN A 83 20.43 3.12 -1.10
CA GLN A 83 21.77 2.70 -0.68
C GLN A 83 22.85 3.30 -1.58
N ALA A 84 22.70 3.25 -2.90
CA ALA A 84 23.66 3.82 -3.83
C ALA A 84 23.83 5.34 -3.62
N VAL A 85 22.72 6.08 -3.45
CA VAL A 85 22.77 7.54 -3.20
C VAL A 85 23.43 7.84 -1.86
N SER A 86 23.07 7.13 -0.78
CA SER A 86 23.65 7.34 0.54
C SER A 86 25.17 7.10 0.58
N GLN A 87 25.65 6.16 -0.24
CA GLN A 87 27.06 5.82 -0.41
C GLN A 87 27.78 6.69 -1.48
N ARG A 88 27.11 7.69 -2.05
CA ARG A 88 27.63 8.55 -3.14
C ARG A 88 28.05 7.76 -4.38
N ALA A 89 27.40 6.64 -4.63
CA ALA A 89 27.61 5.75 -5.77
C ALA A 89 26.35 5.70 -6.67
N ALA A 90 25.65 6.82 -6.80
CA ALA A 90 24.41 6.91 -7.57
C ALA A 90 24.64 6.49 -9.04
N PRO A 91 23.78 5.63 -9.62
CA PRO A 91 23.91 5.24 -11.02
C PRO A 91 23.59 6.42 -11.94
N PRO A 92 24.17 6.47 -13.15
CA PRO A 92 23.96 7.59 -14.08
C PRO A 92 22.51 7.77 -14.53
N ASP A 93 21.69 6.71 -14.46
CA ASP A 93 20.28 6.71 -14.80
C ASP A 93 19.36 6.81 -13.56
N LEU A 94 19.89 7.30 -12.43
CA LEU A 94 19.18 7.40 -11.16
C LEU A 94 17.78 8.05 -11.32
N ARG A 95 17.71 9.20 -12.02
CA ARG A 95 16.45 9.93 -12.18
C ARG A 95 15.38 9.04 -12.85
N ARG A 96 15.71 8.40 -13.95
CA ARG A 96 14.78 7.52 -14.67
C ARG A 96 14.32 6.35 -13.77
N ARG A 97 15.25 5.71 -13.05
CA ARG A 97 14.91 4.59 -12.16
C ARG A 97 14.03 5.02 -10.98
N LEU A 98 14.23 6.22 -10.45
CA LEU A 98 13.33 6.78 -9.42
C LEU A 98 11.95 7.11 -10.00
N ASP A 99 11.88 7.63 -11.23
CA ASP A 99 10.61 7.83 -11.93
C ASP A 99 9.87 6.48 -12.15
N ASP A 100 10.58 5.41 -12.51
CA ASP A 100 10.02 4.06 -12.65
C ASP A 100 9.45 3.55 -11.30
N VAL A 101 10.16 3.78 -10.17
CA VAL A 101 9.65 3.47 -8.83
C VAL A 101 8.40 4.29 -8.48
N ALA A 102 8.41 5.59 -8.77
CA ALA A 102 7.25 6.45 -8.54
C ALA A 102 6.04 5.99 -9.37
N LEU A 103 6.24 5.55 -10.59
CA LEU A 103 5.21 4.97 -11.45
C LEU A 103 4.63 3.68 -10.84
N LEU A 104 5.47 2.78 -10.32
CA LEU A 104 4.99 1.56 -9.64
C LEU A 104 4.07 1.89 -8.45
N VAL A 105 4.40 2.92 -7.65
CA VAL A 105 3.55 3.37 -6.54
C VAL A 105 2.24 3.96 -7.06
N THR A 106 2.31 4.83 -8.08
CA THR A 106 1.13 5.44 -8.71
C THR A 106 0.19 4.38 -9.28
N ASP A 107 0.74 3.42 -10.01
CA ASP A 107 0.00 2.29 -10.57
C ASP A 107 -0.62 1.40 -9.49
N ALA A 108 0.09 1.14 -8.39
CA ALA A 108 -0.45 0.36 -7.29
C ALA A 108 -1.70 1.04 -6.68
N VAL A 109 -1.64 2.35 -6.46
CA VAL A 109 -2.79 3.14 -5.98
C VAL A 109 -3.92 3.15 -7.02
N ALA A 110 -3.60 3.21 -8.31
CA ALA A 110 -4.60 3.16 -9.39
C ALA A 110 -5.27 1.78 -9.50
N VAL A 111 -4.50 0.70 -9.35
CA VAL A 111 -5.03 -0.68 -9.37
C VAL A 111 -5.98 -0.91 -8.20
N ASN A 112 -5.57 -0.58 -6.99
CA ASN A 112 -6.43 -0.68 -5.81
C ASN A 112 -5.90 0.18 -4.64
N ALA A 113 -6.48 1.36 -4.45
CA ALA A 113 -6.11 2.28 -3.39
C ALA A 113 -6.33 1.68 -1.98
N ASP A 114 -7.36 0.87 -1.78
CA ASP A 114 -7.63 0.24 -0.48
C ASP A 114 -6.53 -0.77 -0.13
N VAL A 115 -6.08 -1.56 -1.09
CA VAL A 115 -4.93 -2.47 -0.91
C VAL A 115 -3.65 -1.68 -0.62
N ALA A 116 -3.38 -0.61 -1.39
CA ALA A 116 -2.20 0.22 -1.17
C ALA A 116 -2.18 0.81 0.24
N VAL A 117 -3.32 1.29 0.77
CA VAL A 117 -3.42 1.75 2.17
C VAL A 117 -3.24 0.61 3.16
N ALA A 118 -3.82 -0.56 2.90
CA ALA A 118 -3.70 -1.72 3.77
C ALA A 118 -2.24 -2.20 3.92
N THR A 119 -1.39 -2.03 2.89
CA THR A 119 0.04 -2.41 2.96
C THR A 119 0.78 -1.67 4.07
N ILE A 120 0.40 -0.43 4.39
CA ILE A 120 0.99 0.36 5.48
C ILE A 120 0.95 -0.40 6.81
N LEU A 121 -0.10 -1.19 7.04
CA LEU A 121 -0.31 -1.93 8.28
C LEU A 121 0.08 -3.41 8.19
N HIS A 122 -0.04 -4.03 7.01
CA HIS A 122 0.05 -5.48 6.86
C HIS A 122 1.27 -5.97 6.08
N ASN A 123 1.95 -5.10 5.32
CA ASN A 123 3.14 -5.47 4.55
C ASN A 123 4.45 -5.13 5.27
N GLN A 124 4.48 -5.31 6.59
CA GLN A 124 5.53 -4.79 7.48
C GLN A 124 6.89 -5.51 7.33
N ARG A 125 6.96 -6.63 6.59
CA ARG A 125 8.18 -7.45 6.42
C ARG A 125 8.73 -7.44 5.00
N ALA A 126 8.13 -6.70 4.07
CA ALA A 126 8.52 -6.69 2.66
C ALA A 126 9.89 -6.04 2.40
N ALA A 127 10.31 -5.09 3.24
CA ALA A 127 11.56 -4.37 3.13
C ALA A 127 12.01 -3.83 4.50
N PRO A 128 13.26 -3.36 4.65
CA PRO A 128 13.68 -2.62 5.82
C PRO A 128 12.77 -1.42 6.09
N TYR A 129 12.57 -1.09 7.36
CA TYR A 129 11.65 -0.02 7.75
C TYR A 129 11.96 1.31 7.06
N ALA A 130 13.24 1.69 6.96
CA ALA A 130 13.64 2.96 6.36
C ALA A 130 13.18 3.10 4.90
N VAL A 131 13.13 1.99 4.14
CA VAL A 131 12.63 1.95 2.76
C VAL A 131 11.11 1.91 2.74
N ARG A 132 10.52 1.02 3.55
CA ARG A 132 9.08 0.84 3.61
C ARG A 132 8.37 2.14 4.01
N HIS A 133 8.91 2.87 4.99
CA HIS A 133 8.38 4.15 5.41
C HIS A 133 8.30 5.17 4.26
N CYS A 134 9.29 5.18 3.37
CA CYS A 134 9.25 6.03 2.17
C CYS A 134 8.13 5.59 1.20
N ILE A 135 7.95 4.29 0.97
CA ILE A 135 6.86 3.75 0.14
C ILE A 135 5.49 4.07 0.76
N ASP A 136 5.32 3.80 2.06
CA ASP A 136 4.08 4.07 2.79
C ASP A 136 3.71 5.55 2.73
N THR A 137 4.70 6.43 2.91
CA THR A 137 4.52 7.88 2.78
C THR A 137 4.15 8.28 1.36
N ALA A 138 4.77 7.68 0.34
CA ALA A 138 4.44 7.94 -1.06
C ALA A 138 3.00 7.50 -1.40
N VAL A 139 2.51 6.38 -0.86
CA VAL A 139 1.10 5.95 -1.02
C VAL A 139 0.15 7.00 -0.44
N VAL A 140 0.39 7.47 0.79
CA VAL A 140 -0.45 8.51 1.41
C VAL A 140 -0.36 9.83 0.64
N ALA A 141 0.84 10.23 0.20
CA ALA A 141 1.07 11.43 -0.61
C ALA A 141 0.28 11.39 -1.93
N GLN A 142 0.23 10.24 -2.61
CA GLN A 142 -0.58 10.04 -3.82
C GLN A 142 -2.08 10.25 -3.57
N LEU A 143 -2.61 9.76 -2.45
CA LEU A 143 -4.02 9.99 -2.09
C LEU A 143 -4.30 11.48 -1.86
N LEU A 144 -3.40 12.17 -1.15
CA LEU A 144 -3.51 13.60 -0.91
C LEU A 144 -3.38 14.41 -2.20
N ALA A 145 -2.45 14.05 -3.09
CA ALA A 145 -2.27 14.67 -4.40
C ALA A 145 -3.55 14.59 -5.24
N LYS A 146 -4.14 13.39 -5.31
CA LYS A 146 -5.42 13.16 -6.02
C LYS A 146 -6.54 14.00 -5.41
N ALA A 147 -6.67 14.03 -4.09
CA ALA A 147 -7.71 14.78 -3.39
C ALA A 147 -7.58 16.29 -3.54
N LYS A 148 -6.34 16.80 -3.69
CA LYS A 148 -6.02 18.19 -3.98
C LYS A 148 -6.04 18.53 -5.46
N GLN A 149 -6.23 17.52 -6.34
CA GLN A 149 -6.22 17.69 -7.79
C GLN A 149 -4.92 18.34 -8.30
N LEU A 150 -3.78 17.90 -7.74
CA LEU A 150 -2.47 18.38 -8.16
C LEU A 150 -2.20 18.04 -9.63
N SER A 151 -1.37 18.84 -10.29
CA SER A 151 -0.91 18.54 -11.64
C SER A 151 -0.06 17.25 -11.67
N PRO A 152 0.11 16.60 -12.83
CA PRO A 152 1.00 15.45 -12.95
C PRO A 152 2.43 15.74 -12.47
N GLU A 153 2.96 16.93 -12.77
CA GLU A 153 4.30 17.39 -12.39
C GLU A 153 4.42 17.55 -10.87
N GLU A 154 3.44 18.22 -10.23
CA GLU A 154 3.41 18.37 -8.77
C GLU A 154 3.27 17.02 -8.07
N THR A 155 2.45 16.13 -8.61
CA THR A 155 2.25 14.76 -8.09
C THR A 155 3.55 13.95 -8.19
N ALA A 156 4.28 14.05 -9.31
CA ALA A 156 5.56 13.39 -9.51
C ALA A 156 6.60 13.91 -8.51
N SER A 157 6.76 15.24 -8.39
CA SER A 157 7.72 15.83 -7.44
C SER A 157 7.41 15.46 -5.99
N LEU A 158 6.12 15.45 -5.59
CA LEU A 158 5.69 15.04 -4.25
C LEU A 158 6.00 13.56 -3.99
N THR A 159 5.73 12.69 -4.96
CA THR A 159 5.98 11.24 -4.83
C THR A 159 7.47 10.95 -4.74
N LEU A 160 8.28 11.55 -5.61
CA LEU A 160 9.73 11.41 -5.58
C LEU A 160 10.34 11.95 -4.29
N ALA A 161 9.80 13.05 -3.76
CA ALA A 161 10.20 13.57 -2.46
C ALA A 161 9.88 12.56 -1.33
N ALA A 162 8.69 11.97 -1.31
CA ALA A 162 8.32 10.94 -0.32
C ALA A 162 9.24 9.71 -0.39
N LEU A 163 9.61 9.28 -1.61
CA LEU A 163 10.50 8.13 -1.84
C LEU A 163 11.94 8.39 -1.37
N THR A 164 12.38 9.65 -1.30
CA THR A 164 13.79 9.98 -1.07
C THR A 164 14.05 10.88 0.15
N MET A 165 13.01 11.29 0.87
CA MET A 165 13.11 12.24 1.98
C MET A 165 14.11 11.83 3.06
N ASN A 166 14.30 10.54 3.31
CA ASN A 166 15.14 10.00 4.37
C ASN A 166 16.48 9.44 3.89
N VAL A 167 16.90 9.73 2.63
CA VAL A 167 18.09 9.15 2.01
C VAL A 167 19.38 9.40 2.80
N ALA A 168 19.47 10.55 3.48
CA ALA A 168 20.67 10.93 4.27
C ALA A 168 20.75 10.23 5.63
N MET A 169 19.69 9.56 6.09
CA MET A 169 19.70 8.85 7.38
C MET A 169 19.23 7.38 7.24
N LEU A 170 19.40 6.76 6.07
CA LEU A 170 18.86 5.44 5.76
C LEU A 170 19.23 4.38 6.80
N GLU A 171 20.54 4.22 7.09
CA GLU A 171 21.02 3.25 8.07
C GLU A 171 20.66 3.64 9.50
N GLN A 172 20.79 4.93 9.83
CA GLN A 172 20.43 5.45 11.15
C GLN A 172 18.95 5.29 11.42
N HIS A 173 18.10 5.55 10.41
CA HIS A 173 16.65 5.39 10.54
C HIS A 173 16.26 3.94 10.83
N GLN A 174 16.88 2.95 10.13
CA GLN A 174 16.68 1.54 10.42
C GLN A 174 17.17 1.19 11.84
N ARG A 175 18.35 1.63 12.22
CA ARG A 175 18.91 1.38 13.56
C ARG A 175 18.04 1.98 14.67
N MET A 176 17.52 3.20 14.49
CA MET A 176 16.62 3.84 15.44
C MET A 176 15.29 3.07 15.57
N GLN A 177 14.80 2.50 14.48
CA GLN A 177 13.60 1.66 14.46
C GLN A 177 13.78 0.39 15.30
N ASP A 178 14.93 -0.26 15.19
CA ASP A 178 15.23 -1.53 15.85
C ASP A 178 15.66 -1.34 17.31
N SER A 179 16.05 -0.12 17.70
CA SER A 179 16.44 0.22 19.07
C SER A 179 15.25 0.20 20.02
N ARG A 180 15.49 -0.30 21.24
CA ARG A 180 14.54 -0.18 22.36
C ARG A 180 14.82 1.04 23.26
N LEU A 181 15.85 1.80 22.95
CA LEU A 181 16.28 2.97 23.70
C LEU A 181 15.69 4.24 23.08
N GLU A 182 15.45 5.24 23.90
CA GLU A 182 15.15 6.58 23.42
C GLU A 182 16.28 7.15 22.56
N LEU A 183 15.93 8.08 21.66
CA LEU A 183 16.90 8.73 20.79
C LEU A 183 17.96 9.47 21.61
N SER A 184 19.23 9.17 21.37
CA SER A 184 20.36 9.90 21.92
C SER A 184 20.43 11.34 21.37
N ALA A 185 21.26 12.18 21.97
CA ALA A 185 21.53 13.53 21.43
C ALA A 185 22.12 13.47 20.01
N ALA A 186 22.98 12.47 19.75
CA ALA A 186 23.55 12.23 18.42
C ALA A 186 22.47 11.81 17.41
N ASP A 187 21.53 10.92 17.78
CA ASP A 187 20.44 10.52 16.91
C ASP A 187 19.53 11.71 16.59
N ARG A 188 19.21 12.55 17.58
CA ARG A 188 18.43 13.78 17.37
C ARG A 188 19.13 14.75 16.42
N ALA A 189 20.46 14.90 16.51
CA ALA A 189 21.22 15.73 15.58
C ALA A 189 21.14 15.21 14.14
N VAL A 190 21.24 13.89 13.94
CA VAL A 190 21.07 13.27 12.61
C VAL A 190 19.65 13.51 12.08
N VAL A 191 18.61 13.32 12.91
CA VAL A 191 17.23 13.59 12.53
C VAL A 191 17.02 15.05 12.15
N GLN A 192 17.61 16.01 12.86
CA GLN A 192 17.47 17.43 12.53
C GLN A 192 18.22 17.83 11.25
N ALA A 193 19.34 17.18 10.95
CA ALA A 193 20.19 17.52 9.80
C ALA A 193 19.78 16.81 8.50
N HIS A 194 18.98 15.71 8.57
CA HIS A 194 18.75 14.87 7.39
C HIS A 194 18.04 15.57 6.22
N PRO A 195 17.16 16.58 6.39
CA PRO A 195 16.53 17.24 5.25
C PRO A 195 17.57 17.98 4.39
N GLU A 196 18.46 18.75 5.02
CA GLU A 196 19.52 19.47 4.31
C GLU A 196 20.55 18.50 3.70
N ALA A 197 20.98 17.49 4.46
CA ALA A 197 21.92 16.48 4.00
C ALA A 197 21.32 15.65 2.84
N GLY A 198 20.01 15.35 2.86
CA GLY A 198 19.30 14.66 1.81
C GLY A 198 19.27 15.46 0.50
N VAL A 199 18.96 16.75 0.58
CA VAL A 199 19.02 17.67 -0.56
C VAL A 199 20.44 17.71 -1.15
N GLN A 200 21.47 17.78 -0.32
CA GLN A 200 22.86 17.78 -0.79
C GLN A 200 23.22 16.48 -1.50
N LEU A 201 22.87 15.31 -0.95
CA LEU A 201 23.13 14.02 -1.58
C LEU A 201 22.43 13.89 -2.93
N LEU A 202 21.16 14.29 -3.03
CA LEU A 202 20.40 14.22 -4.28
C LEU A 202 20.95 15.19 -5.34
N ARG A 203 21.35 16.38 -4.96
CA ARG A 203 22.03 17.31 -5.88
C ARG A 203 23.35 16.74 -6.41
N LEU A 204 24.16 16.14 -5.55
CA LEU A 204 25.38 15.46 -5.96
C LEU A 204 25.10 14.28 -6.90
N ALA A 205 23.96 13.64 -6.75
CA ALA A 205 23.49 12.56 -7.61
C ALA A 205 22.79 13.06 -8.90
N GLY A 206 22.83 14.37 -9.19
CA GLY A 206 22.32 14.97 -10.42
C GLY A 206 20.83 15.36 -10.40
N ILE A 207 20.16 15.34 -9.25
CA ILE A 207 18.76 15.77 -9.13
C ILE A 207 18.71 17.30 -9.05
N ALA A 208 17.97 17.93 -9.98
CA ALA A 208 17.83 19.39 -10.10
C ALA A 208 16.37 19.87 -9.96
N ASP A 209 15.39 18.96 -9.78
CA ASP A 209 13.98 19.31 -9.60
C ASP A 209 13.79 20.07 -8.29
N GLN A 210 13.56 21.38 -8.39
CA GLN A 210 13.50 22.25 -7.23
C GLN A 210 12.28 21.98 -6.36
N ALA A 211 11.12 21.65 -6.94
CA ALA A 211 9.90 21.34 -6.18
C ALA A 211 10.07 20.08 -5.34
N TRP A 212 10.71 19.04 -5.89
CA TRP A 212 11.08 17.83 -5.16
C TRP A 212 12.06 18.14 -4.02
N LEU A 213 13.16 18.86 -4.29
CA LEU A 213 14.16 19.21 -3.29
C LEU A 213 13.59 20.10 -2.18
N ASP A 214 12.71 21.05 -2.52
CA ASP A 214 12.02 21.89 -1.54
C ASP A 214 11.07 21.09 -0.64
N CYS A 215 10.40 20.09 -1.19
CA CYS A 215 9.60 19.16 -0.36
C CYS A 215 10.46 18.48 0.70
N ILE A 216 11.61 17.93 0.30
CA ILE A 216 12.54 17.27 1.22
C ILE A 216 13.07 18.25 2.27
N LEU A 217 13.48 19.44 1.84
CA LEU A 217 14.05 20.44 2.75
C LEU A 217 13.09 20.85 3.86
N HIS A 218 11.77 20.92 3.54
CA HIS A 218 10.79 21.55 4.43
C HIS A 218 9.78 20.58 5.06
N HIS A 219 9.87 19.25 4.85
CA HIS A 219 8.86 18.31 5.34
C HIS A 219 8.79 18.18 6.88
N HIS A 220 9.75 18.72 7.59
CA HIS A 220 9.73 18.82 9.05
C HIS A 220 9.48 20.24 9.59
N GLU A 221 9.14 21.17 8.71
CA GLU A 221 8.65 22.46 9.16
C GLU A 221 7.23 22.34 9.76
N ASN A 222 6.91 23.18 10.71
CA ASN A 222 5.62 23.25 11.40
C ASN A 222 4.91 24.56 11.10
N GLU A 223 3.59 24.55 11.09
CA GLU A 223 2.78 25.76 10.81
C GLU A 223 3.09 26.92 11.78
N ASP A 224 3.47 26.62 13.02
CA ASP A 224 3.83 27.58 14.06
C ASP A 224 5.30 28.02 14.06
N GLY A 225 6.14 27.49 13.15
CA GLY A 225 7.58 27.76 13.08
C GLY A 225 8.44 27.01 14.12
N SER A 226 7.86 26.07 14.86
CA SER A 226 8.60 25.21 15.80
C SER A 226 9.37 24.08 15.11
N GLY A 227 9.23 23.94 13.80
CA GLY A 227 9.86 22.90 12.97
C GLY A 227 11.34 23.15 12.70
N TYR A 228 11.90 22.34 11.79
CA TYR A 228 13.29 22.42 11.34
C TYR A 228 13.39 22.06 9.86
N PRO A 229 14.49 22.39 9.14
CA PRO A 229 15.72 23.01 9.63
C PRO A 229 15.65 24.56 9.66
N LEU A 230 14.73 25.20 8.89
CA LEU A 230 14.74 26.64 8.66
C LEU A 230 13.75 27.41 9.53
N ARG A 231 12.94 26.72 10.34
CA ARG A 231 11.89 27.29 11.21
C ARG A 231 10.88 28.18 10.46
N LYS A 232 10.55 27.77 9.25
CA LYS A 232 9.51 28.43 8.46
C LYS A 232 8.12 28.18 9.05
N SER A 233 7.23 29.14 8.92
CA SER A 233 5.87 29.06 9.42
C SER A 233 4.84 29.44 8.35
N GLY A 234 3.64 28.88 8.46
CA GLY A 234 2.49 29.24 7.65
C GLY A 234 2.83 29.29 6.15
N ALA A 235 2.51 30.39 5.47
CA ALA A 235 2.69 30.55 4.03
C ALA A 235 4.14 30.44 3.52
N GLN A 236 5.13 30.45 4.42
CA GLN A 236 6.54 30.27 4.04
C GLN A 236 6.87 28.81 3.73
N ILE A 237 6.06 27.85 4.19
CA ILE A 237 6.25 26.43 3.91
C ILE A 237 5.66 26.10 2.56
N PRO A 238 6.42 25.52 1.61
CA PRO A 238 5.88 25.13 0.31
C PRO A 238 4.66 24.21 0.43
N PRO A 239 3.60 24.40 -0.37
CA PRO A 239 2.37 23.62 -0.26
C PRO A 239 2.59 22.10 -0.35
N LEU A 240 3.46 21.63 -1.26
CA LEU A 240 3.79 20.22 -1.40
C LEU A 240 4.54 19.67 -0.19
N ALA A 241 5.40 20.47 0.45
CA ALA A 241 6.11 20.07 1.66
C ALA A 241 5.15 19.84 2.84
N ARG A 242 4.06 20.63 2.95
CA ARG A 242 3.01 20.40 3.96
C ARG A 242 2.28 19.08 3.75
N LEU A 243 2.00 18.71 2.49
CA LEU A 243 1.40 17.42 2.14
C LEU A 243 2.33 16.26 2.50
N LEU A 244 3.62 16.39 2.17
CA LEU A 244 4.64 15.41 2.52
C LEU A 244 4.77 15.26 4.04
N ALA A 245 4.87 16.37 4.77
CA ALA A 245 4.94 16.38 6.25
C ALA A 245 3.76 15.66 6.90
N LEU A 246 2.56 15.86 6.39
CA LEU A 246 1.36 15.21 6.90
C LEU A 246 1.36 13.70 6.64
N ALA A 247 1.74 13.28 5.42
CA ALA A 247 1.85 11.87 5.05
C ALA A 247 2.92 11.16 5.89
N ASP A 248 4.10 11.76 6.03
CA ASP A 248 5.21 11.25 6.86
C ASP A 248 4.77 11.07 8.32
N ARG A 249 4.17 12.09 8.92
CA ARG A 249 3.70 12.04 10.32
C ARG A 249 2.68 10.95 10.55
N TYR A 250 1.74 10.75 9.62
CA TYR A 250 0.77 9.66 9.73
C TYR A 250 1.47 8.31 9.70
N CYS A 251 2.28 8.05 8.68
CA CYS A 251 3.00 6.78 8.51
C CYS A 251 3.94 6.49 9.70
N ALA A 252 4.64 7.52 10.21
CA ALA A 252 5.51 7.38 11.37
C ALA A 252 4.75 7.00 12.67
N ARG A 253 3.49 7.44 12.83
CA ARG A 253 2.66 7.11 14.01
C ARG A 253 2.13 5.70 14.00
N VAL A 254 1.75 5.19 12.82
CA VAL A 254 1.16 3.84 12.67
C VAL A 254 2.21 2.75 12.49
N ALA A 255 3.47 3.12 12.24
CA ALA A 255 4.56 2.15 12.12
C ALA A 255 4.87 1.48 13.47
N GLU A 256 5.11 0.17 13.43
CA GLU A 256 5.60 -0.57 14.59
C GLU A 256 7.00 -0.11 14.96
N ARG A 257 7.24 0.17 16.25
CA ARG A 257 8.55 0.56 16.80
C ARG A 257 8.86 -0.22 18.06
N ALA A 258 10.11 -0.64 18.19
CA ALA A 258 10.54 -1.45 19.34
C ALA A 258 10.47 -0.69 20.70
N TRP A 259 10.64 0.62 20.68
CA TRP A 259 10.74 1.46 21.88
C TRP A 259 9.48 2.30 22.19
N ARG A 260 8.56 2.43 21.22
CA ARG A 260 7.33 3.21 21.39
C ARG A 260 6.11 2.37 21.09
N LYS A 261 5.08 2.49 21.92
CA LYS A 261 3.78 1.85 21.63
C LYS A 261 3.24 2.35 20.31
N THR A 262 3.02 1.42 19.37
CA THR A 262 2.40 1.69 18.07
C THR A 262 1.01 2.27 18.28
N MET A 263 0.71 3.34 17.59
CA MET A 263 -0.63 3.92 17.60
C MET A 263 -1.54 3.16 16.65
N THR A 264 -2.81 3.03 17.03
CA THR A 264 -3.81 2.57 16.05
C THR A 264 -4.01 3.67 14.98
N PRO A 265 -4.36 3.30 13.73
CA PRO A 265 -4.58 4.30 12.67
C PRO A 265 -5.59 5.38 13.04
N HIS A 266 -6.66 5.00 13.72
CA HIS A 266 -7.67 5.92 14.25
C HIS A 266 -7.07 6.93 15.27
N ALA A 267 -6.23 6.44 16.21
CA ALA A 267 -5.57 7.31 17.18
C ALA A 267 -4.57 8.26 16.50
N ALA A 268 -3.83 7.79 15.49
CA ALA A 268 -2.90 8.62 14.73
C ALA A 268 -3.61 9.77 14.01
N LEU A 269 -4.76 9.51 13.38
CA LEU A 269 -5.57 10.54 12.74
C LEU A 269 -6.16 11.53 13.75
N ARG A 270 -6.63 11.04 14.89
CA ARG A 270 -7.13 11.91 15.98
C ARG A 270 -6.03 12.84 16.49
N ASP A 271 -4.84 12.34 16.73
CA ASP A 271 -3.72 13.14 17.22
C ASP A 271 -3.29 14.20 16.20
N LEU A 272 -3.25 13.88 14.91
CA LEU A 272 -3.00 14.85 13.84
C LEU A 272 -4.08 15.95 13.79
N LEU A 273 -5.33 15.58 14.05
CA LEU A 273 -6.42 16.57 14.15
C LEU A 273 -6.27 17.46 15.39
N LEU A 274 -5.81 16.93 16.52
CA LEU A 274 -5.57 17.72 17.73
C LEU A 274 -4.38 18.67 17.57
N GLU A 275 -3.39 18.32 16.75
CA GLU A 275 -2.25 19.18 16.39
C GLU A 275 -2.63 20.23 15.32
N SER A 276 -3.83 20.16 14.75
CA SER A 276 -4.28 21.09 13.71
C SER A 276 -4.33 22.52 14.24
N ASN A 277 -3.96 23.46 13.36
CA ASN A 277 -3.79 24.88 13.65
C ASN A 277 -2.66 25.24 14.64
N VAL A 278 -1.84 24.28 15.05
CA VAL A 278 -0.60 24.51 15.80
C VAL A 278 0.59 24.08 14.92
N THR A 279 0.81 22.77 14.78
CA THR A 279 1.94 22.24 13.99
C THR A 279 1.54 21.74 12.62
N VAL A 280 0.25 21.52 12.38
CA VAL A 280 -0.33 20.96 11.14
C VAL A 280 -1.40 21.91 10.60
N ASP A 281 -1.49 22.06 9.28
CA ASP A 281 -2.62 22.73 8.63
C ASP A 281 -3.92 21.94 8.86
N GLY A 282 -4.91 22.60 9.49
CA GLY A 282 -6.18 21.97 9.85
C GLY A 282 -7.00 21.49 8.65
N ASN A 283 -6.94 22.19 7.51
CA ASN A 283 -7.63 21.75 6.29
C ASN A 283 -6.98 20.51 5.71
N LEU A 284 -5.65 20.38 5.79
CA LEU A 284 -4.93 19.19 5.32
C LEU A 284 -5.16 18.02 6.26
N ALA A 285 -5.21 18.23 7.58
CA ALA A 285 -5.58 17.17 8.54
C ALA A 285 -6.99 16.64 8.27
N ALA A 286 -7.97 17.52 8.05
CA ALA A 286 -9.32 17.14 7.68
C ALA A 286 -9.38 16.40 6.33
N LEU A 287 -8.58 16.82 5.35
CA LEU A 287 -8.43 16.16 4.06
C LEU A 287 -7.92 14.72 4.23
N LEU A 288 -6.87 14.52 5.02
CA LEU A 288 -6.30 13.19 5.28
C LEU A 288 -7.34 12.26 5.92
N ILE A 289 -8.09 12.75 6.92
CA ILE A 289 -9.16 11.98 7.56
C ILE A 289 -10.26 11.61 6.56
N ARG A 290 -10.61 12.51 5.67
CA ARG A 290 -11.60 12.24 4.63
C ARG A 290 -11.11 11.16 3.66
N GLU A 291 -9.83 11.20 3.27
CA GLU A 291 -9.27 10.25 2.29
C GLU A 291 -8.98 8.87 2.90
N LEU A 292 -8.55 8.79 4.14
CA LEU A 292 -8.29 7.51 4.80
C LEU A 292 -9.52 6.93 5.50
N GLY A 293 -10.51 7.75 5.83
CA GLY A 293 -11.63 7.40 6.69
C GLY A 293 -11.26 7.44 8.18
N ILE A 294 -12.26 7.51 9.05
CA ILE A 294 -12.05 7.47 10.52
C ILE A 294 -11.45 6.12 10.95
N TYR A 295 -11.80 5.06 10.26
CA TYR A 295 -11.24 3.73 10.39
C TYR A 295 -10.51 3.38 9.09
N PRO A 296 -9.20 3.70 8.97
CA PRO A 296 -8.42 3.41 7.77
C PRO A 296 -8.46 1.94 7.38
N ILE A 297 -8.37 1.68 6.08
CA ILE A 297 -8.31 0.33 5.52
C ILE A 297 -7.15 -0.45 6.18
N GLY A 298 -7.40 -1.70 6.53
CA GLY A 298 -6.45 -2.54 7.26
C GLY A 298 -6.56 -2.45 8.80
N THR A 299 -7.35 -1.51 9.33
CA THR A 299 -7.54 -1.40 10.79
C THR A 299 -8.30 -2.61 11.33
N TYR A 300 -7.78 -3.23 12.40
CA TYR A 300 -8.51 -4.26 13.12
C TYR A 300 -9.54 -3.63 14.07
N VAL A 301 -10.76 -4.15 14.02
CA VAL A 301 -11.90 -3.69 14.82
C VAL A 301 -12.63 -4.85 15.47
N ARG A 302 -13.22 -4.59 16.65
CA ARG A 302 -14.20 -5.49 17.26
C ARG A 302 -15.60 -4.95 16.98
N LEU A 303 -16.47 -5.80 16.49
CA LEU A 303 -17.87 -5.48 16.22
C LEU A 303 -18.75 -5.66 17.47
N ILE A 304 -19.94 -5.11 17.45
CA ILE A 304 -20.91 -5.19 18.57
C ILE A 304 -21.28 -6.64 18.88
N ASN A 305 -21.41 -7.50 17.85
CA ASN A 305 -21.67 -8.93 18.02
C ASN A 305 -20.48 -9.74 18.57
N GLY A 306 -19.32 -9.10 18.83
CA GLY A 306 -18.10 -9.72 19.35
C GLY A 306 -17.15 -10.26 18.30
N GLU A 307 -17.51 -10.28 17.01
CA GLU A 307 -16.58 -10.64 15.93
C GLU A 307 -15.41 -9.66 15.86
N ILE A 308 -14.26 -10.14 15.42
CA ILE A 308 -13.11 -9.29 15.10
C ILE A 308 -12.87 -9.36 13.61
N GLY A 309 -12.72 -8.20 13.00
CA GLY A 309 -12.48 -8.09 11.57
C GLY A 309 -11.49 -7.00 11.21
N VAL A 310 -11.20 -6.93 9.93
CA VAL A 310 -10.32 -5.94 9.30
C VAL A 310 -11.17 -5.03 8.42
N VAL A 311 -10.98 -3.72 8.53
CA VAL A 311 -11.61 -2.76 7.62
C VAL A 311 -11.09 -3.02 6.21
N SER A 312 -11.99 -3.49 5.34
CA SER A 312 -11.63 -3.96 3.99
C SER A 312 -11.92 -2.94 2.90
N ARG A 313 -12.93 -2.11 3.11
CA ARG A 313 -13.35 -1.10 2.12
C ARG A 313 -14.03 0.08 2.82
N ARG A 314 -13.85 1.27 2.24
CA ARG A 314 -14.58 2.47 2.69
C ARG A 314 -16.09 2.30 2.50
N GLY A 315 -16.87 2.79 3.45
CA GLY A 315 -18.32 2.86 3.34
C GLY A 315 -18.81 4.18 2.72
N LEU A 316 -20.11 4.33 2.61
CA LEU A 316 -20.73 5.59 2.17
C LEU A 316 -20.46 6.75 3.14
N GLN A 317 -20.34 6.44 4.43
CA GLN A 317 -19.96 7.38 5.48
C GLN A 317 -18.61 6.95 6.05
N SER A 318 -17.80 7.92 6.47
CA SER A 318 -16.48 7.67 7.06
C SER A 318 -16.51 6.85 8.35
N THR A 319 -17.66 6.81 9.03
CA THR A 319 -17.91 6.09 10.29
C THR A 319 -18.40 4.66 10.10
N THR A 320 -18.83 4.27 8.89
CA THR A 320 -19.45 2.97 8.61
C THR A 320 -18.75 2.25 7.44
N PRO A 321 -17.48 1.81 7.62
CA PRO A 321 -16.76 1.06 6.60
C PRO A 321 -17.31 -0.37 6.45
N HIS A 322 -16.88 -1.07 5.42
CA HIS A 322 -17.04 -2.52 5.33
C HIS A 322 -15.89 -3.22 6.07
N VAL A 323 -16.21 -4.33 6.72
CA VAL A 323 -15.28 -5.12 7.53
C VAL A 323 -15.34 -6.57 7.08
N GLU A 324 -14.18 -7.20 6.90
CA GLU A 324 -14.07 -8.65 6.76
C GLU A 324 -13.81 -9.25 8.14
N SER A 325 -14.78 -10.00 8.68
CA SER A 325 -14.63 -10.70 9.96
C SER A 325 -13.69 -11.88 9.78
N VAL A 326 -12.63 -11.92 10.59
CA VAL A 326 -11.55 -12.92 10.55
C VAL A 326 -11.54 -13.81 11.79
N ILE A 327 -12.16 -13.37 12.89
CA ILE A 327 -12.34 -14.11 14.13
C ILE A 327 -13.82 -14.03 14.55
N GLY A 328 -14.41 -15.16 14.84
CA GLY A 328 -15.80 -15.26 15.27
C GLY A 328 -16.03 -14.72 16.70
N PRO A 329 -17.29 -14.56 17.12
CA PRO A 329 -17.66 -13.92 18.40
C PRO A 329 -17.17 -14.70 19.64
N ARG A 330 -16.79 -15.98 19.49
CA ARG A 330 -16.23 -16.82 20.55
C ARG A 330 -14.70 -16.86 20.55
N GLY A 331 -14.04 -16.04 19.69
CA GLY A 331 -12.58 -15.95 19.62
C GLY A 331 -11.91 -16.98 18.69
N ALA A 332 -12.68 -17.83 18.02
CA ALA A 332 -12.12 -18.78 17.05
C ALA A 332 -11.87 -18.11 15.70
N PRO A 333 -10.69 -18.35 15.05
CA PRO A 333 -10.45 -17.90 13.68
C PRO A 333 -11.52 -18.47 12.74
N LEU A 334 -11.92 -17.67 11.74
CA LEU A 334 -12.85 -18.09 10.70
C LEU A 334 -12.06 -18.68 9.53
N GLU A 335 -12.50 -19.84 9.03
CA GLU A 335 -11.92 -20.46 7.83
C GLU A 335 -12.26 -19.66 6.56
N VAL A 336 -13.46 -19.10 6.52
CA VAL A 336 -13.95 -18.21 5.47
C VAL A 336 -14.28 -16.87 6.08
N PHE A 337 -13.70 -15.81 5.54
CA PHE A 337 -13.96 -14.46 6.01
C PHE A 337 -15.35 -14.00 5.61
N LEU A 338 -15.99 -13.24 6.49
CA LEU A 338 -17.38 -12.83 6.31
C LEU A 338 -17.46 -11.31 6.20
N GLN A 339 -17.93 -10.84 5.04
CA GLN A 339 -18.12 -9.41 4.84
C GLN A 339 -19.26 -8.89 5.73
N ARG A 340 -18.98 -7.82 6.46
CA ARG A 340 -19.89 -7.12 7.34
C ARG A 340 -20.08 -5.68 6.90
N ASP A 341 -21.34 -5.27 6.82
CA ASP A 341 -21.71 -3.87 6.67
C ASP A 341 -21.92 -3.28 8.05
N THR A 342 -21.06 -2.34 8.44
CA THR A 342 -21.11 -1.77 9.79
C THR A 342 -22.28 -0.79 10.02
N ARG A 343 -23.13 -0.57 9.03
CA ARG A 343 -24.42 0.12 9.20
C ARG A 343 -25.45 -0.74 9.93
N ALA A 344 -25.31 -2.08 9.84
CA ALA A 344 -26.15 -2.97 10.61
C ALA A 344 -25.79 -2.90 12.10
N GLU A 345 -26.79 -2.78 12.96
CA GLU A 345 -26.61 -2.54 14.40
C GLU A 345 -25.65 -3.54 15.07
N LEU A 346 -25.82 -4.84 14.83
CA LEU A 346 -24.95 -5.89 15.38
C LEU A 346 -23.52 -5.88 14.80
N HIS A 347 -23.31 -5.26 13.65
CA HIS A 347 -22.02 -5.17 12.98
C HIS A 347 -21.35 -3.81 13.18
N GLY A 348 -21.95 -2.89 13.93
CA GLY A 348 -21.34 -1.62 14.29
C GLY A 348 -19.96 -1.82 14.95
N ILE A 349 -19.02 -0.90 14.72
CA ILE A 349 -17.70 -0.95 15.33
C ILE A 349 -17.82 -0.57 16.80
N ARG A 350 -17.44 -1.50 17.69
CA ARG A 350 -17.40 -1.30 19.13
C ARG A 350 -16.09 -0.66 19.58
N GLU A 351 -14.98 -1.15 19.04
CA GLU A 351 -13.64 -0.65 19.39
C GLU A 351 -12.62 -0.94 18.28
N VAL A 352 -11.55 -0.15 18.23
CA VAL A 352 -10.36 -0.39 17.42
C VAL A 352 -9.34 -1.19 18.24
N LEU A 353 -8.79 -2.25 17.66
CA LEU A 353 -7.83 -3.12 18.35
C LEU A 353 -6.39 -2.68 18.09
N SER A 354 -5.61 -2.64 19.16
CA SER A 354 -4.16 -2.43 19.09
C SER A 354 -3.41 -3.73 18.79
N HIS A 355 -2.16 -3.63 18.33
CA HIS A 355 -1.28 -4.79 18.13
C HIS A 355 -1.14 -5.65 19.40
N ALA A 356 -1.06 -5.03 20.58
CA ALA A 356 -0.98 -5.76 21.85
C ALA A 356 -2.24 -6.60 22.12
N GLN A 357 -3.42 -6.06 21.82
CA GLN A 357 -4.69 -6.80 21.96
C GLN A 357 -4.77 -7.95 20.95
N LEU A 358 -4.34 -7.73 19.69
CA LEU A 358 -4.28 -8.78 18.68
C LEU A 358 -3.31 -9.90 19.05
N ALA A 359 -2.14 -9.58 19.60
CA ALA A 359 -1.18 -10.57 20.09
C ALA A 359 -1.77 -11.43 21.20
N THR A 360 -2.53 -10.83 22.14
CA THR A 360 -3.21 -11.56 23.21
C THR A 360 -4.27 -12.52 22.68
N LEU A 361 -4.91 -12.18 21.56
CA LEU A 361 -5.92 -13.01 20.91
C LEU A 361 -5.32 -14.13 20.06
N GLN A 362 -3.98 -14.22 19.95
CA GLN A 362 -3.29 -15.15 19.06
C GLN A 362 -3.84 -15.13 17.63
N ALA A 363 -4.24 -13.93 17.17
CA ALA A 363 -4.76 -13.76 15.82
C ALA A 363 -3.72 -14.22 14.78
N PRO A 364 -4.07 -15.07 13.81
CA PRO A 364 -3.13 -15.48 12.78
C PRO A 364 -2.74 -14.25 11.92
N PRO A 365 -1.52 -14.26 11.35
CA PRO A 365 -1.11 -13.20 10.41
C PRO A 365 -2.14 -13.09 9.27
N LEU A 366 -2.57 -11.86 8.99
CA LEU A 366 -3.52 -11.61 7.90
C LEU A 366 -2.87 -11.89 6.55
N ARG A 367 -3.48 -12.74 5.76
CA ARG A 367 -3.14 -12.89 4.35
C ARG A 367 -3.94 -11.86 3.56
N MET A 368 -3.29 -10.84 3.06
CA MET A 368 -3.95 -9.73 2.37
C MET A 368 -4.83 -10.20 1.20
N GLU A 369 -4.39 -11.24 0.47
CA GLU A 369 -5.15 -11.82 -0.63
C GLU A 369 -6.50 -12.41 -0.20
N GLN A 370 -6.64 -12.91 1.03
CA GLN A 370 -7.91 -13.42 1.55
C GLN A 370 -8.94 -12.30 1.77
N VAL A 371 -8.48 -11.07 2.04
CA VAL A 371 -9.35 -9.91 2.27
C VAL A 371 -9.62 -9.14 0.96
N TRP A 372 -8.60 -8.93 0.14
CA TRP A 372 -8.67 -8.05 -1.04
C TRP A 372 -8.50 -8.77 -2.38
N GLY A 373 -8.46 -10.10 -2.37
CA GLY A 373 -8.39 -10.89 -3.58
C GLY A 373 -7.09 -10.66 -4.38
N ARG A 374 -7.21 -10.82 -5.70
CA ARG A 374 -6.06 -10.79 -6.63
C ARG A 374 -5.26 -9.49 -6.62
N SER A 375 -5.88 -8.36 -6.30
CA SER A 375 -5.18 -7.07 -6.21
C SER A 375 -4.19 -7.01 -5.04
N ALA A 376 -4.27 -7.96 -4.09
CA ALA A 376 -3.37 -8.15 -2.96
C ALA A 376 -2.57 -9.48 -3.04
N ALA A 377 -2.51 -10.11 -4.21
CA ALA A 377 -1.66 -11.29 -4.44
C ALA A 377 -0.18 -10.88 -4.49
N VAL A 378 0.69 -11.73 -3.94
CA VAL A 378 2.16 -11.57 -3.92
C VAL A 378 2.76 -12.09 -5.22
#